data_3a005038676cccb80a8bb7306eca9cd3
#
_entry.id   3a005038676cccb80a8bb7306eca9cd3
#
_cell.length_a   1.000
_cell.length_b   1.000
_cell.length_c   1.000
_cell.angle_alpha   90.00
_cell.angle_beta   90.00
_cell.angle_gamma   90.00
#
_symmetry.space_group_name_H-M   'P 1'
#
loop_
_entity.id
_entity.type
_entity.pdbx_description
1 polymer ?
#
loop_
_entity_poly.entity_id
_entity_poly.type
_entity_poly.pdbx_seq_one_letter_code
_entity_poly.pdbx_strand_id
1 'polypeptide(L)'
;MVIIGEDSRFRTHHGIDFTELGDALGVAAGRGPWATVRAAWRHRDRLRGASTITQQLAKNLYLSPARNPLRKIKEAVTAVRLELVLPKDRILELYLNVAEWGPGVWGVTAASEAYFGVAPSQLSEQRAAALAATLPQPRTSNPTFRPARMLARRDLILARYRGVNVSIPPLPEDVGLDMLPTIPPITVPIVPPVIDSLMDSIRVRPESGGLIHQP
;
A
#
# COMPACT_ATOMS: atom_id res chain seq x y z
N MET A 1 7.82 -0.88 8.06
CA MET A 1 8.23 -0.22 6.80
C MET A 1 7.18 0.78 6.30
N VAL A 2 5.93 0.37 6.07
CA VAL A 2 4.89 1.28 5.54
C VAL A 2 4.65 2.51 6.43
N ILE A 3 4.52 2.34 7.74
CA ILE A 3 4.39 3.49 8.68
C ILE A 3 5.56 4.46 8.53
N ILE A 4 6.78 3.96 8.39
CA ILE A 4 8.00 4.79 8.24
C ILE A 4 7.98 5.58 6.94
N GLY A 5 7.48 4.97 5.87
CA GLY A 5 7.46 5.57 4.53
C GLY A 5 6.30 6.53 4.29
N GLU A 6 5.13 6.24 4.86
CA GLU A 6 3.88 6.94 4.54
C GLU A 6 3.38 7.86 5.65
N ASP A 7 3.60 7.48 6.92
CA ASP A 7 2.98 8.18 8.05
C ASP A 7 3.75 7.86 9.34
N SER A 8 4.88 8.49 9.51
CA SER A 8 5.80 8.17 10.63
C SER A 8 5.19 8.37 12.02
N ARG A 9 4.16 9.20 12.13
CA ARG A 9 3.41 9.49 13.37
C ARG A 9 2.06 8.78 13.44
N PHE A 10 1.82 7.79 12.59
CA PHE A 10 0.57 7.05 12.53
C PHE A 10 -0.01 6.64 13.90
N ARG A 11 0.86 6.24 14.82
CA ARG A 11 0.46 5.76 16.15
C ARG A 11 0.04 6.88 17.12
N THR A 12 0.30 8.15 16.80
CA THR A 12 0.15 9.27 17.74
C THR A 12 -0.94 10.26 17.38
N HIS A 13 -1.35 10.32 16.11
CA HIS A 13 -2.45 11.19 15.68
C HIS A 13 -3.79 10.43 15.58
N HIS A 14 -4.89 11.16 15.42
CA HIS A 14 -6.25 10.63 15.30
C HIS A 14 -6.87 10.96 13.93
N GLY A 15 -6.36 10.33 12.88
CA GLY A 15 -6.85 10.44 11.50
C GLY A 15 -6.22 11.58 10.70
N ILE A 16 -5.88 12.69 11.33
CA ILE A 16 -5.19 13.83 10.71
C ILE A 16 -3.95 14.16 11.53
N ASP A 17 -2.81 14.28 10.87
CA ASP A 17 -1.58 14.74 11.49
C ASP A 17 -1.42 16.25 11.31
N PHE A 18 -1.93 17.02 12.28
CA PHE A 18 -1.84 18.49 12.25
C PHE A 18 -0.42 19.02 12.39
N THR A 19 0.48 18.26 12.99
CA THR A 19 1.88 18.68 13.14
C THR A 19 2.59 18.58 11.78
N GLU A 20 2.48 17.43 11.11
CA GLU A 20 3.06 17.26 9.78
C GLU A 20 2.44 18.19 8.74
N LEU A 21 1.13 18.41 8.86
CA LEU A 21 0.41 19.37 8.05
C LEU A 21 0.92 20.79 8.30
N GLY A 22 1.16 21.17 9.56
CA GLY A 22 1.72 22.47 9.94
C GLY A 22 3.13 22.66 9.40
N ASP A 23 3.99 21.64 9.54
CA ASP A 23 5.36 21.65 9.05
C ASP A 23 5.41 21.80 7.51
N ALA A 24 4.57 21.04 6.79
CA ALA A 24 4.45 21.13 5.33
C ALA A 24 3.99 22.51 4.85
N LEU A 25 3.22 23.23 5.66
CA LEU A 25 2.68 24.55 5.35
C LEU A 25 3.54 25.70 5.89
N GLY A 26 4.61 25.40 6.62
CA GLY A 26 5.43 26.41 7.29
C GLY A 26 4.66 27.20 8.38
N VAL A 27 3.67 26.57 9.02
CA VAL A 27 2.94 27.15 10.15
C VAL A 27 3.76 26.97 11.41
N ALA A 28 4.14 28.09 12.06
CA ALA A 28 4.90 28.02 13.29
C ALA A 28 4.20 27.18 14.37
N ALA A 29 4.99 26.36 15.06
CA ALA A 29 4.49 25.53 16.16
C ALA A 29 3.74 26.40 17.20
N GLY A 30 2.58 25.91 17.66
CA GLY A 30 1.76 26.61 18.68
C GLY A 30 0.64 27.48 18.15
N ARG A 31 0.48 27.67 16.82
CA ARG A 31 -0.64 28.47 16.27
C ARG A 31 -2.00 27.74 16.24
N GLY A 32 -2.04 26.50 16.70
CA GLY A 32 -3.25 25.70 16.82
C GLY A 32 -3.82 25.15 15.49
N PRO A 33 -4.76 24.18 15.57
CA PRO A 33 -5.27 23.46 14.40
C PRO A 33 -5.98 24.36 13.39
N TRP A 34 -6.66 25.42 13.83
CA TRP A 34 -7.37 26.34 12.93
C TRP A 34 -6.46 27.15 12.02
N ALA A 35 -5.28 27.57 12.53
CA ALA A 35 -4.28 28.24 11.70
C ALA A 35 -3.74 27.30 10.62
N THR A 36 -3.49 26.06 10.97
CA THR A 36 -3.05 25.00 10.06
C THR A 36 -4.10 24.72 8.98
N VAL A 37 -5.37 24.59 9.36
CA VAL A 37 -6.49 24.40 8.41
C VAL A 37 -6.59 25.57 7.43
N ARG A 38 -6.49 26.82 7.92
CA ARG A 38 -6.53 28.01 7.05
C ARG A 38 -5.32 28.06 6.10
N ALA A 39 -4.13 27.71 6.56
CA ALA A 39 -2.94 27.62 5.73
C ALA A 39 -3.06 26.50 4.69
N ALA A 40 -3.61 25.35 5.08
CA ALA A 40 -3.90 24.23 4.19
C ALA A 40 -4.82 24.63 3.03
N TRP A 41 -5.86 25.41 3.32
CA TRP A 41 -6.76 25.93 2.29
C TRP A 41 -6.07 26.88 1.31
N ARG A 42 -5.16 27.74 1.82
CA ARG A 42 -4.42 28.70 1.00
C ARG A 42 -3.30 28.08 0.17
N HIS A 43 -2.63 27.07 0.72
CA HIS A 43 -1.41 26.45 0.16
C HIS A 43 -1.59 24.97 -0.15
N ARG A 44 -2.74 24.59 -0.66
CA ARG A 44 -3.09 23.21 -0.99
C ARG A 44 -2.07 22.50 -1.92
N ASP A 45 -1.30 23.27 -2.70
CA ASP A 45 -0.24 22.72 -3.56
C ASP A 45 0.95 22.19 -2.77
N ARG A 46 1.16 22.66 -1.53
CA ARG A 46 2.20 22.20 -0.61
C ARG A 46 1.78 20.99 0.24
N LEU A 47 0.49 20.61 0.20
CA LEU A 47 -0.05 19.49 0.99
C LEU A 47 0.29 18.10 0.42
N ARG A 48 1.09 18.04 -0.63
CA ARG A 48 1.54 16.78 -1.20
C ARG A 48 2.41 16.05 -0.18
N GLY A 49 2.01 14.83 0.18
CA GLY A 49 2.76 13.98 1.11
C GLY A 49 2.34 14.06 2.59
N ALA A 50 1.47 15.02 2.97
CA ALA A 50 0.97 15.14 4.34
C ALA A 50 -0.34 14.35 4.60
N SER A 51 -0.69 13.39 3.75
CA SER A 51 -1.88 12.55 3.93
C SER A 51 -1.55 11.34 4.79
N THR A 52 -2.28 11.16 5.87
CA THR A 52 -2.12 10.02 6.77
C THR A 52 -2.57 8.69 6.15
N ILE A 53 -2.10 7.56 6.69
CA ILE A 53 -2.57 6.22 6.31
C ILE A 53 -4.10 6.13 6.43
N THR A 54 -4.69 6.68 7.49
CA THR A 54 -6.14 6.66 7.68
C THR A 54 -6.89 7.47 6.62
N GLN A 55 -6.34 8.61 6.18
CA GLN A 55 -6.90 9.38 5.07
C GLN A 55 -6.78 8.63 3.73
N GLN A 56 -5.66 7.95 3.50
CA GLN A 56 -5.48 7.11 2.32
C GLN A 56 -6.46 5.92 2.32
N LEU A 57 -6.69 5.29 3.48
CA LEU A 57 -7.69 4.23 3.64
C LEU A 57 -9.09 4.76 3.34
N ALA A 58 -9.48 5.91 3.91
CA ALA A 58 -10.77 6.55 3.65
C ALA A 58 -10.97 6.85 2.16
N LYS A 59 -9.92 7.34 1.48
CA LYS A 59 -9.92 7.56 0.04
C LYS A 59 -10.17 6.26 -0.73
N ASN A 60 -9.44 5.20 -0.41
CA ASN A 60 -9.50 3.93 -1.15
C ASN A 60 -10.84 3.19 -0.98
N LEU A 61 -11.49 3.31 0.19
CA LEU A 61 -12.73 2.60 0.50
C LEU A 61 -13.99 3.33 0.06
N TYR A 62 -14.03 4.66 0.17
CA TYR A 62 -15.29 5.39 0.14
C TYR A 62 -15.36 6.52 -0.87
N LEU A 63 -14.26 6.87 -1.52
CA LEU A 63 -14.23 8.07 -2.34
C LEU A 63 -13.93 7.75 -3.80
N SER A 64 -14.76 8.35 -4.67
CA SER A 64 -14.55 8.28 -6.11
C SER A 64 -13.27 9.03 -6.53
N PRO A 65 -12.61 8.64 -7.63
CA PRO A 65 -11.39 9.28 -8.12
C PRO A 65 -11.57 10.74 -8.59
N ALA A 66 -12.80 11.27 -8.56
CA ALA A 66 -13.10 12.64 -8.99
C ALA A 66 -12.28 13.69 -8.23
N ARG A 67 -11.64 14.60 -8.96
CA ARG A 67 -10.85 15.71 -8.40
C ARG A 67 -11.76 16.85 -7.95
N ASN A 68 -12.37 16.73 -6.76
CA ASN A 68 -13.20 17.76 -6.16
C ASN A 68 -12.59 18.17 -4.80
N PRO A 69 -12.42 19.48 -4.50
CA PRO A 69 -11.92 19.93 -3.20
C PRO A 69 -12.77 19.44 -2.02
N LEU A 70 -14.09 19.27 -2.19
CA LEU A 70 -14.97 18.66 -1.20
C LEU A 70 -14.60 17.22 -0.87
N ARG A 71 -13.96 16.50 -1.80
CA ARG A 71 -13.45 15.15 -1.55
C ARG A 71 -12.42 15.12 -0.43
N LYS A 72 -11.50 16.10 -0.38
CA LYS A 72 -10.47 16.14 0.68
C LYS A 72 -11.07 16.40 2.06
N ILE A 73 -12.16 17.15 2.15
CA ILE A 73 -12.91 17.33 3.40
C ILE A 73 -13.59 16.03 3.80
N LYS A 74 -14.27 15.35 2.86
CA LYS A 74 -14.89 14.05 3.12
C LYS A 74 -13.86 13.02 3.57
N GLU A 75 -12.69 12.96 2.94
CA GLU A 75 -11.56 12.10 3.31
C GLU A 75 -11.14 12.37 4.77
N ALA A 76 -10.93 13.63 5.15
CA ALA A 76 -10.54 13.99 6.50
C ALA A 76 -11.62 13.60 7.55
N VAL A 77 -12.89 13.91 7.28
CA VAL A 77 -14.02 13.55 8.17
C VAL A 77 -14.14 12.02 8.29
N THR A 78 -13.99 11.28 7.19
CA THR A 78 -14.07 9.82 7.21
C THR A 78 -12.88 9.23 7.95
N ALA A 79 -11.69 9.79 7.79
CA ALA A 79 -10.50 9.35 8.53
C ALA A 79 -10.70 9.50 10.05
N VAL A 80 -11.21 10.63 10.52
CA VAL A 80 -11.52 10.83 11.95
C VAL A 80 -12.58 9.81 12.43
N ARG A 81 -13.62 9.57 11.63
CA ARG A 81 -14.66 8.57 11.99
C ARG A 81 -14.09 7.15 12.08
N LEU A 82 -13.19 6.77 11.17
CA LEU A 82 -12.51 5.46 11.24
C LEU A 82 -11.70 5.32 12.52
N GLU A 83 -10.98 6.36 12.93
CA GLU A 83 -10.18 6.36 14.17
C GLU A 83 -11.02 6.31 15.47
N LEU A 84 -12.27 6.77 15.40
CA LEU A 84 -13.18 6.66 16.56
C LEU A 84 -13.72 5.25 16.77
N VAL A 85 -13.76 4.43 15.72
CA VAL A 85 -14.40 3.10 15.78
C VAL A 85 -13.42 1.93 15.59
N LEU A 86 -12.22 2.19 15.04
CA LEU A 86 -11.24 1.16 14.75
C LEU A 86 -9.92 1.43 15.45
N PRO A 87 -9.29 0.41 16.05
CA PRO A 87 -7.93 0.55 16.58
C PRO A 87 -6.92 0.70 15.43
N LYS A 88 -5.80 1.34 15.72
CA LYS A 88 -4.71 1.59 14.76
C LYS A 88 -4.26 0.34 13.99
N ASP A 89 -4.15 -0.80 14.65
CA ASP A 89 -3.71 -2.03 14.01
C ASP A 89 -4.72 -2.51 12.96
N ARG A 90 -6.03 -2.35 13.23
CA ARG A 90 -7.08 -2.69 12.27
C ARG A 90 -7.11 -1.73 11.08
N ILE A 91 -6.87 -0.43 11.33
CA ILE A 91 -6.74 0.56 10.25
C ILE A 91 -5.56 0.22 9.34
N LEU A 92 -4.41 -0.11 9.92
CA LEU A 92 -3.22 -0.51 9.15
C LEU A 92 -3.46 -1.80 8.37
N GLU A 93 -4.06 -2.80 8.98
CA GLU A 93 -4.42 -4.07 8.34
C GLU A 93 -5.33 -3.83 7.12
N LEU A 94 -6.40 -3.07 7.30
CA LEU A 94 -7.31 -2.72 6.21
C LEU A 94 -6.58 -1.96 5.09
N TYR A 95 -5.75 -0.98 5.46
CA TYR A 95 -4.96 -0.22 4.48
C TYR A 95 -4.06 -1.12 3.64
N LEU A 96 -3.30 -2.02 4.27
CA LEU A 96 -2.42 -2.95 3.58
C LEU A 96 -3.17 -3.89 2.62
N ASN A 97 -4.43 -4.22 2.93
CA ASN A 97 -5.24 -5.12 2.12
C ASN A 97 -5.99 -4.42 0.97
N VAL A 98 -6.26 -3.10 1.07
CA VAL A 98 -7.00 -2.38 0.03
C VAL A 98 -6.14 -1.44 -0.82
N ALA A 99 -4.90 -1.19 -0.43
CA ALA A 99 -3.98 -0.36 -1.20
C ALA A 99 -3.63 -1.01 -2.54
N GLU A 100 -3.46 -0.17 -3.56
CA GLU A 100 -2.89 -0.58 -4.84
C GLU A 100 -1.36 -0.58 -4.75
N TRP A 101 -0.73 -1.65 -5.20
CA TRP A 101 0.71 -1.86 -5.17
C TRP A 101 1.32 -1.92 -6.57
N GLY A 102 0.50 -1.86 -7.60
CA GLY A 102 0.86 -1.88 -9.01
C GLY A 102 -0.38 -1.95 -9.87
N PRO A 103 -0.27 -1.82 -11.20
CA PRO A 103 -1.42 -1.93 -12.09
C PRO A 103 -2.17 -3.24 -11.87
N GLY A 104 -3.38 -3.16 -11.29
CA GLY A 104 -4.21 -4.35 -11.01
C GLY A 104 -3.75 -5.21 -9.82
N VAL A 105 -2.73 -4.79 -9.06
CA VAL A 105 -2.23 -5.51 -7.87
C VAL A 105 -2.77 -4.83 -6.61
N TRP A 106 -3.73 -5.46 -5.96
CA TRP A 106 -4.41 -4.93 -4.78
C TRP A 106 -4.14 -5.81 -3.55
N GLY A 107 -3.77 -5.17 -2.46
CA GLY A 107 -3.46 -5.83 -1.20
C GLY A 107 -2.03 -6.37 -1.11
N VAL A 108 -1.49 -6.36 0.11
CA VAL A 108 -0.09 -6.73 0.40
C VAL A 108 0.21 -8.19 0.07
N THR A 109 -0.76 -9.08 0.20
CA THR A 109 -0.58 -10.51 -0.12
C THR A 109 -0.35 -10.68 -1.61
N ALA A 110 -1.22 -10.11 -2.45
CA ALA A 110 -1.06 -10.16 -3.90
C ALA A 110 0.24 -9.49 -4.36
N ALA A 111 0.62 -8.36 -3.73
CA ALA A 111 1.87 -7.67 -4.04
C ALA A 111 3.11 -8.48 -3.69
N SER A 112 3.12 -9.13 -2.51
CA SER A 112 4.21 -9.99 -2.06
C SER A 112 4.42 -11.18 -3.00
N GLU A 113 3.32 -11.82 -3.38
CA GLU A 113 3.31 -12.93 -4.33
C GLU A 113 3.77 -12.48 -5.71
N ALA A 114 3.14 -11.43 -6.27
CA ALA A 114 3.41 -10.96 -7.62
C ALA A 114 4.85 -10.48 -7.83
N TYR A 115 5.43 -9.81 -6.83
CA TYR A 115 6.76 -9.22 -6.97
C TYR A 115 7.90 -10.09 -6.45
N PHE A 116 7.62 -10.98 -5.49
CA PHE A 116 8.68 -11.72 -4.80
C PHE A 116 8.41 -13.21 -4.66
N GLY A 117 7.23 -13.71 -5.04
CA GLY A 117 6.86 -15.13 -4.97
C GLY A 117 6.82 -15.70 -3.55
N VAL A 118 6.54 -14.85 -2.54
CA VAL A 118 6.55 -15.27 -1.13
C VAL A 118 5.35 -14.67 -0.38
N ALA A 119 4.93 -15.33 0.70
CA ALA A 119 3.92 -14.77 1.60
C ALA A 119 4.43 -13.49 2.31
N PRO A 120 3.55 -12.57 2.72
CA PRO A 120 3.95 -11.34 3.43
C PRO A 120 4.80 -11.57 4.68
N SER A 121 4.56 -12.66 5.41
CA SER A 121 5.34 -13.07 6.59
C SER A 121 6.77 -13.50 6.29
N GLN A 122 7.07 -13.81 5.03
CA GLN A 122 8.39 -14.25 4.55
C GLN A 122 9.19 -13.13 3.87
N LEU A 123 8.64 -11.91 3.84
CA LEU A 123 9.35 -10.77 3.27
C LEU A 123 10.60 -10.43 4.10
N SER A 124 11.75 -10.33 3.44
CA SER A 124 12.92 -9.72 4.05
C SER A 124 12.72 -8.21 4.27
N GLU A 125 13.55 -7.58 5.11
CA GLU A 125 13.51 -6.12 5.32
C GLU A 125 13.58 -5.35 4.01
N GLN A 126 14.47 -5.76 3.09
CA GLN A 126 14.63 -5.11 1.79
C GLN A 126 13.37 -5.21 0.93
N ARG A 127 12.71 -6.39 0.90
CA ARG A 127 11.49 -6.61 0.14
C ARG A 127 10.31 -5.85 0.76
N ALA A 128 10.19 -5.87 2.08
CA ALA A 128 9.16 -5.11 2.79
C ALA A 128 9.32 -3.59 2.60
N ALA A 129 10.56 -3.09 2.59
CA ALA A 129 10.84 -1.69 2.31
C ALA A 129 10.60 -1.34 0.83
N ALA A 130 10.86 -2.25 -0.11
CA ALA A 130 10.55 -2.08 -1.53
C ALA A 130 9.04 -1.95 -1.75
N LEU A 131 8.24 -2.82 -1.12
CA LEU A 131 6.78 -2.67 -1.15
C LEU A 131 6.36 -1.31 -0.57
N ALA A 132 6.82 -0.95 0.62
CA ALA A 132 6.48 0.35 1.22
C ALA A 132 6.85 1.53 0.30
N ALA A 133 7.98 1.44 -0.39
CA ALA A 133 8.44 2.46 -1.33
C ALA A 133 7.59 2.54 -2.63
N THR A 134 6.83 1.49 -2.94
CA THR A 134 5.95 1.44 -4.11
C THR A 134 4.67 2.25 -3.91
N LEU A 135 4.15 2.35 -2.69
CA LEU A 135 2.82 2.91 -2.38
C LEU A 135 2.54 4.31 -2.94
N PRO A 136 3.48 5.28 -2.96
CA PRO A 136 3.18 6.60 -3.49
C PRO A 136 2.94 6.62 -5.01
N GLN A 137 3.57 5.71 -5.74
CA GLN A 137 3.53 5.68 -7.21
C GLN A 137 3.45 4.24 -7.75
N PRO A 138 2.44 3.45 -7.35
CA PRO A 138 2.39 2.01 -7.64
C PRO A 138 2.32 1.70 -9.14
N ARG A 139 1.73 2.59 -9.92
CA ARG A 139 1.54 2.39 -11.37
C ARG A 139 2.73 2.84 -12.20
N THR A 140 3.55 3.75 -11.70
CA THR A 140 4.65 4.38 -12.45
C THR A 140 6.03 3.98 -11.97
N SER A 141 6.15 3.44 -10.74
CA SER A 141 7.42 2.97 -10.19
C SER A 141 7.18 1.86 -9.16
N ASN A 142 7.45 0.62 -9.56
CA ASN A 142 7.30 -0.58 -8.73
C ASN A 142 8.46 -1.56 -9.00
N PRO A 143 8.55 -2.71 -8.31
CA PRO A 143 9.67 -3.65 -8.49
C PRO A 143 9.89 -4.14 -9.91
N THR A 144 8.85 -4.20 -10.74
CA THR A 144 8.94 -4.72 -12.13
C THR A 144 8.91 -3.62 -13.19
N PHE A 145 8.54 -2.39 -12.83
CA PHE A 145 8.42 -1.30 -13.78
C PHE A 145 9.09 -0.02 -13.27
N ARG A 146 10.10 0.48 -14.00
CA ARG A 146 10.86 1.69 -13.69
C ARG A 146 11.29 1.80 -12.22
N PRO A 147 12.00 0.82 -11.67
CA PRO A 147 12.22 0.66 -10.23
C PRO A 147 13.11 1.74 -9.59
N ALA A 148 13.79 2.57 -10.37
CA ALA A 148 14.81 3.49 -9.86
C ALA A 148 14.29 4.41 -8.73
N ARG A 149 13.10 5.02 -8.89
CA ARG A 149 12.51 5.89 -7.85
C ARG A 149 12.09 5.09 -6.61
N MET A 150 11.48 3.94 -6.83
CA MET A 150 11.10 3.03 -5.75
C MET A 150 12.35 2.55 -4.98
N LEU A 151 13.43 2.17 -5.68
CA LEU A 151 14.68 1.74 -5.05
C LEU A 151 15.32 2.86 -4.22
N ALA A 152 15.39 4.09 -4.75
CA ALA A 152 15.90 5.22 -3.99
C ALA A 152 15.07 5.48 -2.72
N ARG A 153 13.74 5.41 -2.80
CA ARG A 153 12.85 5.56 -1.64
C ARG A 153 12.99 4.38 -0.66
N ARG A 154 13.13 3.15 -1.16
CA ARG A 154 13.40 1.97 -0.33
C ARG A 154 14.62 2.17 0.55
N ASP A 155 15.71 2.69 -0.02
CA ASP A 155 16.95 2.87 0.71
C ASP A 155 16.82 3.92 1.82
N LEU A 156 16.04 4.98 1.59
CA LEU A 156 15.69 5.96 2.64
C LEU A 156 14.83 5.34 3.75
N ILE A 157 13.84 4.51 3.39
CA ILE A 157 13.00 3.80 4.37
C ILE A 157 13.85 2.85 5.22
N LEU A 158 14.76 2.09 4.59
CA LEU A 158 15.69 1.20 5.29
C LEU A 158 16.65 1.97 6.21
N ALA A 159 17.21 3.08 5.74
CA ALA A 159 18.09 3.93 6.55
C ALA A 159 17.34 4.43 7.80
N ARG A 160 16.10 4.94 7.63
CA ARG A 160 15.28 5.40 8.75
C ARG A 160 14.87 4.27 9.70
N TYR A 161 14.54 3.10 9.17
CA TYR A 161 14.26 1.91 9.96
C TYR A 161 15.45 1.49 10.84
N ARG A 162 16.66 1.66 10.36
CA ARG A 162 17.92 1.39 11.07
C ARG A 162 18.37 2.52 12.00
N GLY A 163 17.49 3.52 12.21
CA GLY A 163 17.76 4.63 13.13
C GLY A 163 18.56 5.80 12.55
N VAL A 164 18.84 5.79 11.23
CA VAL A 164 19.50 6.92 10.59
C VAL A 164 18.48 8.04 10.40
N ASN A 165 18.80 9.25 10.85
CA ASN A 165 17.92 10.41 10.70
C ASN A 165 17.98 10.95 9.26
N VAL A 166 17.13 10.41 8.39
CA VAL A 166 17.00 10.83 7.00
C VAL A 166 15.58 11.32 6.71
N SER A 167 15.45 12.35 5.89
CA SER A 167 14.17 12.79 5.37
C SER A 167 13.75 11.90 4.20
N ILE A 168 12.48 11.46 4.20
CA ILE A 168 11.86 10.77 3.07
C ILE A 168 10.99 11.79 2.35
N PRO A 169 11.42 12.32 1.19
CA PRO A 169 10.66 13.35 0.50
C PRO A 169 9.32 12.79 0.00
N PRO A 170 8.24 13.59 0.06
CA PRO A 170 6.99 13.20 -0.54
C PRO A 170 7.13 13.09 -2.05
N LEU A 171 6.57 12.03 -2.63
CA LEU A 171 6.46 11.88 -4.06
C LEU A 171 5.11 12.45 -4.53
N PRO A 172 5.05 13.06 -5.74
CA PRO A 172 3.77 13.41 -6.33
C PRO A 172 2.95 12.13 -6.52
N GLU A 173 1.67 12.18 -6.15
CA GLU A 173 0.73 11.08 -6.48
C GLU A 173 0.73 10.87 -8.00
N ASP A 174 0.56 9.61 -8.43
CA ASP A 174 0.43 9.30 -9.85
C ASP A 174 -0.65 10.18 -10.48
N VAL A 175 -0.24 11.00 -11.43
CA VAL A 175 -1.15 11.82 -12.21
C VAL A 175 -2.02 10.85 -13.01
N GLY A 176 -3.33 10.98 -12.89
CA GLY A 176 -4.31 10.04 -13.41
C GLY A 176 -4.01 9.50 -14.80
N LEU A 177 -4.43 8.28 -15.00
CA LEU A 177 -4.17 7.37 -16.12
C LEU A 177 -4.42 7.91 -17.54
N ASP A 178 -5.00 9.11 -17.68
CA ASP A 178 -5.36 9.67 -18.98
C ASP A 178 -4.17 10.08 -19.85
N MET A 179 -2.94 10.02 -19.30
CA MET A 179 -1.70 10.43 -19.98
C MET A 179 -0.64 9.31 -20.09
N LEU A 180 -0.93 8.09 -19.65
CA LEU A 180 0.00 6.97 -19.81
C LEU A 180 -0.44 6.10 -20.98
N PRO A 181 0.49 5.65 -21.85
CA PRO A 181 0.17 4.65 -22.86
C PRO A 181 -0.39 3.41 -22.15
N THR A 182 -1.47 2.89 -22.69
CA THR A 182 -2.14 1.68 -22.21
C THR A 182 -1.11 0.54 -22.13
N ILE A 183 -0.62 0.26 -20.94
CA ILE A 183 0.23 -0.91 -20.73
C ILE A 183 -0.72 -2.10 -20.81
N PRO A 184 -0.49 -3.08 -21.71
CA PRO A 184 -1.32 -4.27 -21.75
C PRO A 184 -1.31 -4.92 -20.36
N PRO A 185 -2.44 -5.50 -19.91
CA PRO A 185 -2.48 -6.19 -18.64
C PRO A 185 -1.34 -7.20 -18.60
N ILE A 186 -0.56 -7.19 -17.52
CA ILE A 186 0.46 -8.20 -17.29
C ILE A 186 -0.31 -9.53 -17.22
N THR A 187 -0.22 -10.32 -18.27
CA THR A 187 -0.68 -11.69 -18.24
C THR A 187 0.29 -12.41 -17.31
N VAL A 188 -0.04 -12.44 -16.03
CA VAL A 188 0.63 -13.36 -15.12
C VAL A 188 0.41 -14.73 -15.72
N PRO A 189 1.46 -15.49 -16.11
CA PRO A 189 1.25 -16.85 -16.53
C PRO A 189 0.51 -17.53 -15.38
N ILE A 190 -0.71 -18.01 -15.65
CA ILE A 190 -1.41 -18.88 -14.71
C ILE A 190 -0.54 -20.13 -14.67
N VAL A 191 0.35 -20.20 -13.69
CA VAL A 191 1.03 -21.45 -13.37
C VAL A 191 -0.11 -22.37 -12.91
N PRO A 192 -0.43 -23.43 -13.66
CA PRO A 192 -1.49 -24.33 -13.24
C PRO A 192 -1.12 -24.84 -11.84
N PRO A 193 -2.09 -24.87 -10.91
CA PRO A 193 -1.80 -25.37 -9.57
C PRO A 193 -1.21 -26.78 -9.71
N VAL A 194 -0.09 -27.04 -9.05
CA VAL A 194 0.64 -28.31 -9.01
C VAL A 194 -0.24 -29.46 -8.46
N ILE A 195 -1.49 -29.21 -8.17
CA ILE A 195 -2.47 -30.12 -7.59
C ILE A 195 -2.85 -31.23 -8.55
N ASP A 196 -2.87 -30.99 -9.88
CA ASP A 196 -3.30 -32.03 -10.83
C ASP A 196 -2.26 -33.16 -10.98
N SER A 197 -0.97 -32.86 -10.82
CA SER A 197 0.05 -33.92 -10.87
C SER A 197 0.11 -34.81 -9.62
N LEU A 198 -0.38 -34.29 -8.48
CA LEU A 198 -0.47 -35.04 -7.22
C LEU A 198 -1.71 -35.97 -7.19
N MET A 199 -2.80 -35.57 -7.84
CA MET A 199 -4.02 -36.38 -7.88
C MET A 199 -3.88 -37.59 -8.82
N ASP A 200 -3.07 -37.52 -9.86
CA ASP A 200 -2.78 -38.67 -10.72
C ASP A 200 -1.85 -39.72 -10.06
N SER A 201 -1.05 -39.29 -9.08
CA SER A 201 -0.17 -40.17 -8.32
C SER A 201 -0.88 -40.98 -7.23
N ILE A 202 -2.12 -40.59 -6.87
CA ILE A 202 -2.93 -41.26 -5.81
C ILE A 202 -3.98 -42.21 -6.39
N ARG A 203 -4.10 -42.34 -7.70
CA ARG A 203 -4.92 -43.41 -8.30
C ARG A 203 -4.30 -44.76 -8.04
N VAL A 204 -4.67 -45.35 -6.91
CA VAL A 204 -4.44 -46.77 -6.60
C VAL A 204 -5.03 -47.60 -7.71
N ARG A 205 -4.17 -48.44 -8.36
CA ARG A 205 -4.63 -49.45 -9.31
C ARG A 205 -5.61 -50.38 -8.60
N PRO A 206 -6.77 -50.70 -9.18
CA PRO A 206 -7.61 -51.75 -8.66
C PRO A 206 -6.86 -53.05 -8.82
N GLU A 207 -6.64 -53.75 -7.71
CA GLU A 207 -6.08 -55.11 -7.74
C GLU A 207 -7.04 -56.02 -8.53
N SER A 208 -6.50 -56.64 -9.58
CA SER A 208 -7.16 -57.69 -10.33
C SER A 208 -7.32 -58.90 -9.42
N GLY A 209 -8.52 -59.07 -8.86
CA GLY A 209 -8.86 -60.26 -8.10
C GLY A 209 -8.77 -61.52 -8.97
N GLY A 210 -7.80 -62.38 -8.68
CA GLY A 210 -7.66 -63.68 -9.26
C GLY A 210 -8.82 -64.59 -8.83
N LEU A 211 -9.51 -65.15 -9.80
CA LEU A 211 -10.43 -66.28 -9.63
C LEU A 211 -9.69 -67.52 -9.13
N ILE A 212 -9.93 -67.91 -7.90
CA ILE A 212 -9.52 -69.22 -7.41
C ILE A 212 -10.59 -70.22 -7.80
N HIS A 213 -10.28 -71.12 -8.73
CA HIS A 213 -11.06 -72.33 -8.98
C HIS A 213 -10.65 -73.34 -7.90
N GLN A 214 -11.63 -73.90 -7.23
CA GLN A 214 -11.45 -75.15 -6.46
C GLN A 214 -12.19 -76.26 -7.13
N PRO A 215 -11.71 -77.52 -7.00
CA PRO A 215 -12.25 -78.71 -7.57
C PRO A 215 -13.49 -79.24 -6.83
#